data_7ae31805de590ba8d73bf5772da40f8e
#
_entry.id   7ae31805de590ba8d73bf5772da40f8e
#
_cell.length_a   1.000
_cell.length_b   1.000
_cell.length_c   1.000
_cell.angle_alpha   90.00
_cell.angle_beta   90.00
_cell.angle_gamma   90.00
#
_symmetry.space_group_name_H-M   'P 1'
#
loop_
_entity.id
_entity.type
_entity.pdbx_description
1 polymer ?
#
loop_
_entity_poly.entity_id
_entity_poly.type
_entity_poly.pdbx_seq_one_letter_code
_entity_poly.pdbx_strand_id
1 'polypeptide(L)'
;MLSVNKRLLKELRLLTIQQNSKNLLDNDYLISFDESDLTKVFAIIKGPKDSLYRHKFIRLNFDIPNDYPFSPPKVSFVNYDGTRMHPVFYETGVVCCTILNTWPSVESESKNKLEAWTSSLGIETVILTFLSFLDNEPYTYEANAPNNESYNTYVLFQSWYTCLIRYIENKNKQPELFTTFISNYLLLNISNIMEDLRDLNDTYPPDAYSTNCFYIGYYMINYIQVINKLGEWYNFIDYKEHIESEQENLSFNDFSNTDYICNICFDTESLDQYDDEQINLSCKHNFHIECIKLHVNNNGNICSLCRTDINKEDLEKINVGNNVKNNVEGVWIVNPETKRKVKIGSKTYKRLKLENII
;
A
#
# COMPACT_ATOMS: atom_id res chain seq x y z
N MET A 1 -11.57 15.60 -17.84
CA MET A 1 -10.26 15.18 -17.33
C MET A 1 -10.36 15.08 -15.82
N LEU A 2 -10.14 13.91 -15.25
CA LEU A 2 -9.99 13.77 -13.79
C LEU A 2 -8.78 14.62 -13.40
N SER A 3 -8.94 15.53 -12.44
CA SER A 3 -7.81 16.30 -11.92
C SER A 3 -6.82 15.31 -11.31
N VAL A 4 -5.62 15.25 -11.86
CA VAL A 4 -4.55 14.40 -11.32
C VAL A 4 -4.36 14.76 -9.85
N ASN A 5 -4.44 13.78 -8.95
CA ASN A 5 -4.21 13.99 -7.54
C ASN A 5 -2.71 14.34 -7.32
N LYS A 6 -2.42 15.61 -7.05
CA LYS A 6 -1.04 16.11 -6.89
C LYS A 6 -0.27 15.35 -5.81
N ARG A 7 -0.94 14.97 -4.72
CA ARG A 7 -0.35 14.17 -3.64
C ARG A 7 0.12 12.82 -4.15
N LEU A 8 -0.75 12.08 -4.85
CA LEU A 8 -0.43 10.78 -5.42
C LEU A 8 0.76 10.87 -6.39
N LEU A 9 0.72 11.84 -7.30
CA LEU A 9 1.79 12.04 -8.28
C LEU A 9 3.16 12.26 -7.62
N LYS A 10 3.20 13.05 -6.53
CA LYS A 10 4.43 13.29 -5.78
C LYS A 10 4.92 12.03 -5.05
N GLU A 11 4.03 11.29 -4.43
CA GLU A 11 4.39 10.01 -3.80
C GLU A 11 4.99 9.03 -4.80
N LEU A 12 4.32 8.80 -5.93
CA LEU A 12 4.79 7.89 -6.97
C LEU A 12 6.17 8.32 -7.49
N ARG A 13 6.37 9.64 -7.73
CA ARG A 13 7.67 10.17 -8.14
C ARG A 13 8.75 9.92 -7.11
N LEU A 14 8.49 10.20 -5.83
CA LEU A 14 9.47 9.98 -4.75
C LEU A 14 9.83 8.51 -4.61
N LEU A 15 8.85 7.62 -4.63
CA LEU A 15 9.07 6.18 -4.56
C LEU A 15 9.87 5.65 -5.77
N THR A 16 9.57 6.17 -6.97
CA THR A 16 10.33 5.83 -8.18
C THR A 16 11.78 6.28 -8.08
N ILE A 17 12.03 7.52 -7.61
CA ILE A 17 13.40 8.02 -7.40
C ILE A 17 14.13 7.15 -6.38
N GLN A 18 13.49 6.84 -5.25
CA GLN A 18 14.07 6.03 -4.18
C GLN A 18 14.44 4.62 -4.67
N GLN A 19 13.54 3.93 -5.38
CA GLN A 19 13.85 2.59 -5.89
C GLN A 19 14.96 2.61 -6.95
N ASN A 20 15.03 3.65 -7.78
CA ASN A 20 16.05 3.79 -8.83
C ASN A 20 17.41 4.28 -8.30
N SER A 21 17.47 4.80 -7.07
CA SER A 21 18.73 5.22 -6.41
C SER A 21 19.58 4.06 -5.91
N LYS A 22 19.05 2.83 -5.92
CA LYS A 22 19.71 1.60 -5.49
C LYS A 22 19.81 0.61 -6.64
N ASN A 23 20.68 -0.40 -6.51
CA ASN A 23 20.59 -1.54 -7.40
C ASN A 23 19.22 -2.21 -7.25
N LEU A 24 18.70 -2.78 -8.34
CA LEU A 24 17.38 -3.39 -8.37
C LEU A 24 17.17 -4.38 -7.19
N LEU A 25 18.15 -5.24 -6.93
CA LEU A 25 18.06 -6.30 -5.91
C LEU A 25 18.29 -5.83 -4.48
N ASP A 26 18.81 -4.60 -4.28
CA ASP A 26 18.99 -4.01 -2.95
C ASP A 26 17.70 -3.41 -2.39
N ASN A 27 16.66 -3.33 -3.22
CA ASN A 27 15.35 -2.88 -2.75
C ASN A 27 14.62 -3.98 -1.98
N ASP A 28 13.97 -3.62 -0.87
CA ASP A 28 13.08 -4.52 -0.11
C ASP A 28 11.70 -4.60 -0.75
N TYR A 29 11.34 -3.59 -1.51
CA TYR A 29 10.12 -3.53 -2.31
C TYR A 29 10.32 -2.69 -3.57
N LEU A 30 9.47 -2.91 -4.56
CA LEU A 30 9.38 -2.06 -5.75
C LEU A 30 7.93 -1.69 -5.99
N ILE A 31 7.72 -0.54 -6.63
CA ILE A 31 6.43 -0.12 -7.14
C ILE A 31 6.43 -0.06 -8.67
N SER A 32 5.26 -0.26 -9.24
CA SER A 32 4.92 0.03 -10.63
C SER A 32 3.51 0.61 -10.68
N PHE A 33 3.18 1.36 -11.70
CA PHE A 33 1.85 1.94 -11.86
C PHE A 33 1.46 2.00 -13.33
N ASP A 34 0.17 2.11 -13.60
CA ASP A 34 -0.34 2.28 -14.94
C ASP A 34 -0.24 3.76 -15.33
N GLU A 35 0.57 4.08 -16.35
CA GLU A 35 0.73 5.46 -16.83
C GLU A 35 -0.57 6.05 -17.39
N SER A 36 -1.50 5.21 -17.85
CA SER A 36 -2.81 5.62 -18.33
C SER A 36 -3.81 5.87 -17.20
N ASP A 37 -3.60 5.24 -16.02
CA ASP A 37 -4.44 5.39 -14.82
C ASP A 37 -3.58 5.31 -13.55
N LEU A 38 -3.05 6.45 -13.12
CA LEU A 38 -2.21 6.55 -11.93
C LEU A 38 -2.89 6.10 -10.63
N THR A 39 -4.21 5.88 -10.65
CA THR A 39 -4.93 5.32 -9.50
C THR A 39 -4.69 3.81 -9.34
N LYS A 40 -4.09 3.16 -10.33
CA LYS A 40 -3.70 1.74 -10.31
C LYS A 40 -2.21 1.62 -10.02
N VAL A 41 -1.88 1.34 -8.77
CA VAL A 41 -0.50 1.16 -8.32
C VAL A 41 -0.29 -0.29 -7.90
N PHE A 42 0.86 -0.82 -8.23
CA PHE A 42 1.28 -2.18 -7.94
C PHE A 42 2.52 -2.15 -7.07
N ALA A 43 2.65 -3.08 -6.14
CA ALA A 43 3.87 -3.25 -5.37
C ALA A 43 4.26 -4.73 -5.33
N ILE A 44 5.57 -4.96 -5.23
CA ILE A 44 6.16 -6.25 -4.89
C ILE A 44 7.08 -6.07 -3.70
N ILE A 45 6.92 -6.88 -2.67
CA ILE A 45 7.71 -6.88 -1.45
C ILE A 45 8.57 -8.13 -1.44
N LYS A 46 9.87 -7.98 -1.23
CA LYS A 46 10.79 -9.10 -1.03
C LYS A 46 10.71 -9.56 0.43
N GLY A 47 10.53 -10.84 0.66
CA GLY A 47 10.50 -11.42 2.00
C GLY A 47 11.81 -11.20 2.75
N PRO A 48 11.76 -10.81 4.04
CA PRO A 48 12.95 -10.61 4.85
C PRO A 48 13.80 -11.89 4.94
N LYS A 49 15.13 -11.74 4.92
CA LYS A 49 16.08 -12.87 4.91
C LYS A 49 15.98 -13.77 6.13
N ASP A 50 15.60 -13.21 7.29
CA ASP A 50 15.53 -13.89 8.57
C ASP A 50 14.08 -14.25 8.93
N SER A 51 13.21 -14.47 7.92
CA SER A 51 11.79 -14.80 8.11
C SER A 51 11.38 -16.06 7.35
N LEU A 52 10.18 -16.58 7.65
CA LEU A 52 9.57 -17.68 6.90
C LEU A 52 9.38 -17.33 5.41
N TYR A 53 9.44 -16.04 5.07
CA TYR A 53 9.23 -15.52 3.72
C TYR A 53 10.55 -15.28 2.96
N ARG A 54 11.70 -15.70 3.49
CA ARG A 54 12.99 -15.66 2.80
C ARG A 54 12.87 -16.28 1.40
N HIS A 55 13.41 -15.59 0.39
CA HIS A 55 13.37 -15.95 -1.05
C HIS A 55 11.98 -15.89 -1.72
N LYS A 56 10.99 -15.31 -1.06
CA LYS A 56 9.61 -15.22 -1.55
C LYS A 56 9.20 -13.78 -1.72
N PHE A 57 8.10 -13.54 -2.42
CA PHE A 57 7.63 -12.20 -2.76
C PHE A 57 6.14 -12.06 -2.46
N ILE A 58 5.73 -10.87 -2.02
CA ILE A 58 4.33 -10.52 -1.81
C ILE A 58 3.94 -9.47 -2.82
N ARG A 59 2.94 -9.73 -3.63
CA ARG A 59 2.40 -8.78 -4.60
C ARG A 59 1.12 -8.15 -4.12
N LEU A 60 1.07 -6.83 -4.19
CA LEU A 60 -0.08 -6.02 -3.80
C LEU A 60 -0.55 -5.16 -4.98
N ASN A 61 -1.86 -5.04 -5.13
CA ASN A 61 -2.48 -4.05 -6.01
C ASN A 61 -3.16 -2.99 -5.14
N PHE A 62 -2.99 -1.73 -5.51
CA PHE A 62 -3.57 -0.58 -4.85
C PHE A 62 -4.54 0.11 -5.82
N ASP A 63 -5.79 0.25 -5.40
CA ASP A 63 -6.79 1.10 -6.04
C ASP A 63 -6.92 2.38 -5.22
N ILE A 64 -6.43 3.49 -5.77
CA ILE A 64 -6.38 4.78 -5.08
C ILE A 64 -7.71 5.50 -5.23
N PRO A 65 -8.42 5.83 -4.12
CA PRO A 65 -9.69 6.53 -4.19
C PRO A 65 -9.54 8.00 -4.61
N ASN A 66 -10.62 8.58 -5.13
CA ASN A 66 -10.60 9.97 -5.63
C ASN A 66 -10.33 11.02 -4.56
N ASP A 67 -10.63 10.71 -3.31
CA ASP A 67 -10.43 11.56 -2.14
C ASP A 67 -9.12 11.26 -1.40
N TYR A 68 -8.24 10.44 -1.99
CA TYR A 68 -6.91 10.21 -1.44
C TYR A 68 -6.16 11.53 -1.26
N PRO A 69 -5.46 11.77 -0.13
CA PRO A 69 -5.11 10.84 0.95
C PRO A 69 -6.11 10.78 2.12
N PHE A 70 -7.32 11.35 2.01
CA PHE A 70 -8.29 11.39 3.12
C PHE A 70 -8.93 10.02 3.37
N SER A 71 -9.11 9.22 2.34
CA SER A 71 -9.44 7.80 2.47
C SER A 71 -8.22 6.93 2.13
N PRO A 72 -8.08 5.76 2.79
CA PRO A 72 -7.00 4.83 2.49
C PRO A 72 -7.13 4.24 1.08
N PRO A 73 -6.03 3.79 0.46
CA PRO A 73 -6.10 2.97 -0.74
C PRO A 73 -6.83 1.66 -0.45
N LYS A 74 -7.54 1.12 -1.44
CA LYS A 74 -8.00 -0.27 -1.40
C LYS A 74 -6.84 -1.15 -1.83
N VAL A 75 -6.45 -2.08 -0.97
CA VAL A 75 -5.32 -2.97 -1.24
C VAL A 75 -5.82 -4.40 -1.39
N SER A 76 -5.30 -5.09 -2.38
CA SER A 76 -5.52 -6.52 -2.56
C SER A 76 -4.20 -7.26 -2.72
N PHE A 77 -4.14 -8.45 -2.16
CA PHE A 77 -3.05 -9.41 -2.32
C PHE A 77 -3.25 -10.21 -3.61
N VAL A 78 -2.21 -10.32 -4.43
CA VAL A 78 -2.27 -11.10 -5.67
C VAL A 78 -2.05 -12.58 -5.35
N ASN A 79 -3.14 -13.32 -5.35
CA ASN A 79 -3.21 -14.74 -5.01
C ASN A 79 -3.70 -15.55 -6.21
N TYR A 80 -2.87 -16.39 -6.78
CA TYR A 80 -3.18 -17.18 -7.97
C TYR A 80 -3.67 -18.60 -7.67
N ASP A 81 -3.50 -19.09 -6.45
CA ASP A 81 -3.88 -20.45 -6.06
C ASP A 81 -4.99 -20.53 -5.00
N GLY A 82 -5.50 -19.38 -4.56
CA GLY A 82 -6.56 -19.32 -3.58
C GLY A 82 -6.18 -19.84 -2.19
N THR A 83 -4.90 -19.75 -1.84
CA THR A 83 -4.38 -20.27 -0.57
C THR A 83 -4.23 -19.16 0.45
N ARG A 84 -4.72 -19.36 1.67
CA ARG A 84 -4.49 -18.43 2.78
C ARG A 84 -3.18 -18.77 3.48
N MET A 85 -2.12 -18.02 3.17
CA MET A 85 -0.78 -18.26 3.72
C MET A 85 -0.38 -17.27 4.83
N HIS A 86 -1.26 -16.34 5.20
CA HIS A 86 -1.05 -15.39 6.29
C HIS A 86 -2.41 -14.90 6.82
N PRO A 87 -2.58 -14.64 8.13
CA PRO A 87 -3.84 -14.18 8.68
C PRO A 87 -4.41 -12.92 8.01
N VAL A 88 -3.55 -11.97 7.63
CA VAL A 88 -3.97 -10.71 6.99
C VAL A 88 -4.14 -10.83 5.47
N PHE A 89 -3.63 -11.88 4.81
CA PHE A 89 -3.75 -12.12 3.37
C PHE A 89 -4.71 -13.27 3.09
N TYR A 90 -5.94 -12.93 2.75
CA TYR A 90 -7.00 -13.92 2.54
C TYR A 90 -6.87 -14.63 1.19
N GLU A 91 -7.43 -15.82 1.11
CA GLU A 91 -7.48 -16.64 -0.11
C GLU A 91 -8.12 -15.92 -1.31
N THR A 92 -9.07 -15.03 -1.05
CA THR A 92 -9.75 -14.21 -2.06
C THR A 92 -8.95 -13.00 -2.53
N GLY A 93 -7.76 -12.78 -1.98
CA GLY A 93 -6.94 -11.59 -2.22
C GLY A 93 -7.33 -10.39 -1.34
N VAL A 94 -8.35 -10.51 -0.50
CA VAL A 94 -8.69 -9.47 0.47
C VAL A 94 -7.56 -9.32 1.47
N VAL A 95 -7.25 -8.08 1.85
CA VAL A 95 -6.27 -7.74 2.87
C VAL A 95 -6.98 -7.11 4.05
N CYS A 96 -6.75 -7.66 5.25
CA CYS A 96 -7.34 -7.17 6.47
C CYS A 96 -6.28 -6.55 7.37
N CYS A 97 -6.33 -5.21 7.55
CA CYS A 97 -5.33 -4.47 8.30
C CYS A 97 -5.92 -3.17 8.89
N THR A 98 -5.54 -2.83 10.13
CA THR A 98 -6.02 -1.62 10.82
C THR A 98 -5.66 -0.34 10.07
N ILE A 99 -4.44 -0.25 9.50
CA ILE A 99 -4.01 0.92 8.72
C ILE A 99 -4.89 1.19 7.50
N LEU A 100 -5.56 0.17 6.96
CA LEU A 100 -6.47 0.29 5.81
C LEU A 100 -7.94 0.45 6.22
N ASN A 101 -8.24 0.50 7.52
CA ASN A 101 -9.60 0.49 8.07
C ASN A 101 -10.41 -0.75 7.63
N THR A 102 -9.76 -1.86 7.28
CA THR A 102 -10.41 -3.11 6.85
C THR A 102 -10.55 -4.12 7.97
N TRP A 103 -9.88 -3.92 9.10
CA TRP A 103 -10.08 -4.72 10.31
C TRP A 103 -11.23 -4.12 11.10
N PRO A 104 -12.30 -4.89 11.43
CA PRO A 104 -13.36 -4.38 12.27
C PRO A 104 -12.79 -4.05 13.65
N SER A 105 -12.83 -2.78 14.05
CA SER A 105 -12.52 -2.37 15.40
C SER A 105 -13.54 -3.01 16.34
N VAL A 106 -13.15 -4.10 16.99
CA VAL A 106 -13.90 -4.56 18.16
C VAL A 106 -13.88 -3.42 19.16
N GLU A 107 -15.04 -3.03 19.68
CA GLU A 107 -15.41 -1.89 20.51
C GLU A 107 -14.50 -1.57 21.73
N SER A 108 -13.20 -1.54 21.57
CA SER A 108 -12.29 -0.98 22.56
C SER A 108 -11.84 0.41 22.12
N GLU A 109 -12.51 1.40 22.65
CA GLU A 109 -12.56 2.81 22.25
C GLU A 109 -11.23 3.57 22.23
N SER A 110 -10.07 3.01 22.56
CA SER A 110 -8.87 3.84 22.73
C SER A 110 -7.59 3.39 22.02
N LYS A 111 -7.38 2.10 21.75
CA LYS A 111 -6.11 1.64 21.15
C LYS A 111 -6.13 1.60 19.63
N ASN A 112 -7.24 1.25 19.01
CA ASN A 112 -7.32 1.02 17.55
C ASN A 112 -7.37 2.30 16.71
N LYS A 113 -7.72 3.45 17.29
CA LYS A 113 -7.69 4.76 16.58
C LYS A 113 -6.26 5.22 16.25
N LEU A 114 -5.27 4.79 17.02
CA LEU A 114 -3.87 5.16 16.78
C LEU A 114 -3.25 4.47 15.55
N GLU A 115 -3.81 3.36 15.14
CA GLU A 115 -3.30 2.57 14.01
C GLU A 115 -4.09 2.79 12.71
N ALA A 116 -5.25 3.45 12.78
CA ALA A 116 -6.11 3.72 11.64
C ALA A 116 -5.49 4.70 10.64
N TRP A 117 -5.99 4.71 9.43
CA TRP A 117 -5.55 5.62 8.37
C TRP A 117 -5.66 7.08 8.77
N THR A 118 -4.64 7.85 8.42
CA THR A 118 -4.67 9.32 8.42
C THR A 118 -4.11 9.85 7.11
N SER A 119 -4.47 11.07 6.74
CA SER A 119 -4.04 11.70 5.47
C SER A 119 -2.54 11.98 5.36
N SER A 120 -1.77 11.81 6.45
CA SER A 120 -0.29 11.88 6.42
C SER A 120 0.35 10.56 6.00
N LEU A 121 -0.39 9.45 6.06
CA LEU A 121 0.09 8.16 5.62
C LEU A 121 0.09 8.10 4.09
N GLY A 122 0.92 7.24 3.54
CA GLY A 122 1.06 7.08 2.11
C GLY A 122 1.19 5.61 1.70
N ILE A 123 1.36 5.39 0.40
CA ILE A 123 1.53 4.07 -0.20
C ILE A 123 2.73 3.34 0.45
N GLU A 124 3.85 4.05 0.63
CA GLU A 124 5.04 3.47 1.27
C GLU A 124 4.76 2.96 2.68
N THR A 125 4.02 3.73 3.49
CA THR A 125 3.66 3.32 4.85
C THR A 125 2.89 2.00 4.85
N VAL A 126 1.97 1.83 3.91
CA VAL A 126 1.23 0.58 3.75
C VAL A 126 2.15 -0.58 3.38
N ILE A 127 3.06 -0.36 2.40
CA ILE A 127 4.03 -1.38 1.99
C ILE A 127 4.93 -1.80 3.16
N LEU A 128 5.47 -0.84 3.92
CA LEU A 128 6.33 -1.11 5.08
C LEU A 128 5.58 -1.81 6.21
N THR A 129 4.29 -1.49 6.40
CA THR A 129 3.44 -2.21 7.36
C THR A 129 3.32 -3.69 6.97
N PHE A 130 3.07 -3.99 5.69
CA PHE A 130 3.01 -5.39 5.25
C PHE A 130 4.37 -6.07 5.28
N LEU A 131 5.45 -5.36 4.98
CA LEU A 131 6.81 -5.90 5.15
C LEU A 131 7.07 -6.32 6.61
N SER A 132 6.60 -5.53 7.59
CA SER A 132 6.77 -5.85 9.01
C SER A 132 5.96 -7.06 9.48
N PHE A 133 4.94 -7.50 8.75
CA PHE A 133 4.16 -8.71 9.06
C PHE A 133 4.82 -9.99 8.55
N LEU A 134 5.85 -9.88 7.69
CA LEU A 134 6.53 -11.03 7.11
C LEU A 134 7.64 -11.56 8.04
N ASP A 135 7.26 -12.08 9.19
CA ASP A 135 8.14 -12.57 10.24
C ASP A 135 8.09 -14.11 10.40
N ASN A 136 8.55 -14.62 11.55
CA ASN A 136 8.60 -16.04 11.88
C ASN A 136 7.37 -16.54 12.66
N GLU A 137 6.46 -15.65 13.05
CA GLU A 137 5.30 -15.97 13.88
C GLU A 137 3.99 -15.44 13.27
N PRO A 138 3.70 -15.71 11.98
CA PRO A 138 2.58 -15.10 11.27
C PRO A 138 1.22 -15.37 11.94
N TYR A 139 1.06 -16.46 12.68
CA TYR A 139 -0.22 -16.74 13.35
C TYR A 139 -0.57 -15.78 14.47
N THR A 140 0.41 -15.05 15.01
CA THR A 140 0.20 -14.02 16.03
C THR A 140 -0.58 -12.81 15.52
N TYR A 141 -0.70 -12.66 14.20
CA TYR A 141 -1.58 -11.65 13.56
C TYR A 141 -3.05 -12.10 13.47
N GLU A 142 -3.38 -13.35 13.83
CA GLU A 142 -4.78 -13.73 14.05
C GLU A 142 -5.27 -13.19 15.40
N ALA A 143 -6.54 -12.77 15.47
CA ALA A 143 -7.09 -12.12 16.65
C ALA A 143 -6.93 -12.98 17.93
N ASN A 144 -6.17 -12.44 18.91
CA ASN A 144 -5.91 -13.08 20.19
C ASN A 144 -5.26 -14.49 20.09
N ALA A 145 -4.61 -14.81 18.98
CA ALA A 145 -3.97 -16.11 18.81
C ALA A 145 -2.54 -16.12 19.38
N PRO A 146 -2.14 -17.16 20.12
CA PRO A 146 -0.72 -17.39 20.46
C PRO A 146 0.04 -17.84 19.21
N ASN A 147 1.39 -17.83 19.28
CA ASN A 147 2.20 -18.46 18.24
C ASN A 147 1.78 -19.93 18.00
N ASN A 148 1.85 -20.38 16.75
CA ASN A 148 1.44 -21.71 16.32
C ASN A 148 2.49 -22.30 15.37
N GLU A 149 3.39 -23.10 15.91
CA GLU A 149 4.50 -23.71 15.15
C GLU A 149 4.02 -24.58 14.00
N SER A 150 2.93 -25.32 14.16
CA SER A 150 2.38 -26.14 13.08
C SER A 150 1.81 -25.29 11.93
N TYR A 151 1.29 -24.09 12.25
CA TYR A 151 0.91 -23.11 11.24
C TYR A 151 2.14 -22.46 10.58
N ASN A 152 3.18 -22.16 11.34
CA ASN A 152 4.41 -21.61 10.81
C ASN A 152 5.06 -22.57 9.81
N THR A 153 5.05 -23.89 10.11
CA THR A 153 5.52 -24.96 9.20
C THR A 153 4.69 -24.98 7.91
N TYR A 154 3.36 -24.83 7.99
CA TYR A 154 2.50 -24.69 6.83
C TYR A 154 2.89 -23.48 5.97
N VAL A 155 3.03 -22.30 6.59
CA VAL A 155 3.40 -21.04 5.90
C VAL A 155 4.77 -21.17 5.25
N LEU A 156 5.75 -21.73 5.95
CA LEU A 156 7.10 -21.97 5.45
C LEU A 156 7.11 -22.75 4.14
N PHE A 157 6.26 -23.78 4.02
CA PHE A 157 6.11 -24.57 2.81
C PHE A 157 5.22 -23.88 1.76
N GLN A 158 3.99 -23.50 2.14
CA GLN A 158 2.98 -23.04 1.19
C GLN A 158 3.39 -21.74 0.50
N SER A 159 4.11 -20.86 1.20
CA SER A 159 4.60 -19.60 0.64
C SER A 159 5.56 -19.77 -0.56
N TRP A 160 6.25 -20.92 -0.70
CA TRP A 160 7.03 -21.22 -1.91
C TRP A 160 6.14 -21.31 -3.16
N TYR A 161 4.94 -21.88 -3.03
CA TYR A 161 3.99 -21.92 -4.13
C TYR A 161 3.33 -20.57 -4.33
N THR A 162 2.61 -20.08 -3.34
CA THR A 162 1.78 -18.87 -3.45
C THR A 162 2.60 -17.61 -3.75
N CYS A 163 3.79 -17.48 -3.13
CA CYS A 163 4.59 -16.25 -3.16
C CYS A 163 5.83 -16.33 -4.05
N LEU A 164 6.04 -17.41 -4.79
CA LEU A 164 7.12 -17.54 -5.75
C LEU A 164 6.70 -18.31 -7.00
N ILE A 165 6.42 -19.62 -6.88
CA ILE A 165 6.15 -20.47 -8.06
C ILE A 165 4.97 -19.91 -8.88
N ARG A 166 3.87 -19.52 -8.22
CA ARG A 166 2.70 -18.95 -8.91
C ARG A 166 3.00 -17.63 -9.60
N TYR A 167 3.94 -16.83 -9.09
CA TYR A 167 4.36 -15.60 -9.76
C TYR A 167 5.22 -15.90 -11.00
N ILE A 168 6.08 -16.88 -10.94
CA ILE A 168 6.86 -17.35 -12.09
C ILE A 168 5.93 -17.90 -13.18
N GLU A 169 4.99 -18.77 -12.81
CA GLU A 169 4.02 -19.37 -13.74
C GLU A 169 3.09 -18.33 -14.38
N ASN A 170 2.80 -17.23 -13.70
CA ASN A 170 1.92 -16.15 -14.17
C ASN A 170 2.70 -14.87 -14.54
N LYS A 171 3.95 -14.96 -14.96
CA LYS A 171 4.80 -13.81 -15.30
C LYS A 171 4.14 -12.82 -16.27
N ASN A 172 3.36 -13.29 -17.24
CA ASN A 172 2.68 -12.45 -18.22
C ASN A 172 1.52 -11.59 -17.64
N LYS A 173 1.11 -11.85 -16.39
CA LYS A 173 0.08 -11.09 -15.68
C LYS A 173 0.69 -10.09 -14.69
N GLN A 174 1.97 -9.78 -14.82
CA GLN A 174 2.72 -8.94 -13.91
C GLN A 174 3.37 -7.78 -14.64
N PRO A 175 3.62 -6.64 -13.97
CA PRO A 175 4.53 -5.63 -14.50
C PRO A 175 5.89 -6.26 -14.84
N GLU A 176 6.47 -5.87 -15.97
CA GLU A 176 7.77 -6.38 -16.43
C GLU A 176 8.87 -6.17 -15.40
N LEU A 177 8.87 -5.00 -14.74
CA LEU A 177 9.79 -4.68 -13.64
C LEU A 177 9.78 -5.76 -12.55
N PHE A 178 8.61 -6.28 -12.16
CA PHE A 178 8.51 -7.31 -11.12
C PHE A 178 8.99 -8.67 -11.60
N THR A 179 8.70 -9.00 -12.86
CA THR A 179 9.21 -10.24 -13.47
C THR A 179 10.74 -10.20 -13.53
N THR A 180 11.32 -9.08 -13.94
CA THR A 180 12.78 -8.88 -13.97
C THR A 180 13.37 -8.95 -12.57
N PHE A 181 12.74 -8.32 -11.57
CA PHE A 181 13.19 -8.36 -10.19
C PHE A 181 13.25 -9.79 -9.63
N ILE A 182 12.16 -10.57 -9.80
CA ILE A 182 12.11 -11.97 -9.38
C ILE A 182 13.18 -12.79 -10.11
N SER A 183 13.27 -12.65 -11.44
CA SER A 183 14.21 -13.44 -12.26
C SER A 183 15.67 -13.16 -11.87
N ASN A 184 16.06 -11.90 -11.75
CA ASN A 184 17.42 -11.52 -11.37
C ASN A 184 17.74 -11.98 -9.93
N TYR A 185 16.79 -11.85 -9.01
CA TYR A 185 16.96 -12.35 -7.66
C TYR A 185 17.20 -13.86 -7.63
N LEU A 186 16.38 -14.62 -8.36
CA LEU A 186 16.51 -16.07 -8.43
C LEU A 186 17.83 -16.50 -9.06
N LEU A 187 18.23 -15.87 -10.18
CA LEU A 187 19.51 -16.18 -10.84
C LEU A 187 20.71 -15.97 -9.91
N LEU A 188 20.70 -14.87 -9.15
CA LEU A 188 21.77 -14.58 -8.20
C LEU A 188 21.81 -15.52 -6.99
N ASN A 189 20.63 -16.01 -6.55
CA ASN A 189 20.50 -16.75 -5.29
C ASN A 189 20.18 -18.22 -5.48
N ILE A 190 20.11 -18.75 -6.70
CA ILE A 190 19.58 -20.10 -6.98
C ILE A 190 20.31 -21.21 -6.20
N SER A 191 21.64 -21.12 -6.05
CA SER A 191 22.43 -22.09 -5.32
C SER A 191 22.05 -22.13 -3.85
N ASN A 192 21.91 -20.96 -3.20
CA ASN A 192 21.49 -20.86 -1.79
C ASN A 192 20.04 -21.33 -1.62
N ILE A 193 19.16 -20.98 -2.56
CA ILE A 193 17.75 -21.41 -2.55
C ILE A 193 17.66 -22.94 -2.64
N MET A 194 18.46 -23.56 -3.51
CA MET A 194 18.46 -25.03 -3.64
C MET A 194 19.05 -25.73 -2.42
N GLU A 195 20.03 -25.13 -1.74
CA GLU A 195 20.56 -25.62 -0.46
C GLU A 195 19.50 -25.53 0.63
N ASP A 196 18.91 -24.36 0.85
CA ASP A 196 17.82 -24.16 1.81
C ASP A 196 16.66 -25.16 1.60
N LEU A 197 16.28 -25.41 0.34
CA LEU A 197 15.19 -26.33 0.03
C LEU A 197 15.54 -27.81 0.32
N ARG A 198 16.81 -28.19 0.16
CA ARG A 198 17.27 -29.55 0.55
C ARG A 198 17.25 -29.72 2.07
N ASP A 199 17.76 -28.71 2.81
CA ASP A 199 17.74 -28.73 4.28
C ASP A 199 16.30 -28.76 4.81
N LEU A 200 15.38 -28.00 4.16
CA LEU A 200 13.96 -28.06 4.48
C LEU A 200 13.32 -29.40 4.14
N ASN A 201 13.72 -30.06 3.06
CA ASN A 201 13.24 -31.38 2.70
C ASN A 201 13.72 -32.47 3.70
N ASP A 202 14.94 -32.33 4.21
CA ASP A 202 15.49 -33.23 5.21
C ASP A 202 14.82 -33.02 6.58
N THR A 203 14.47 -31.76 6.91
CA THR A 203 13.78 -31.41 8.15
C THR A 203 12.30 -31.81 8.11
N TYR A 204 11.64 -31.60 6.97
CA TYR A 204 10.23 -31.87 6.72
C TYR A 204 10.08 -32.76 5.48
N PRO A 205 10.30 -34.06 5.61
CA PRO A 205 10.20 -35.00 4.49
C PRO A 205 8.79 -35.01 3.89
N PRO A 206 8.65 -35.45 2.61
CA PRO A 206 7.36 -35.50 1.95
C PRO A 206 6.35 -36.37 2.70
N ASP A 207 5.34 -35.74 3.29
CA ASP A 207 4.28 -36.41 4.07
C ASP A 207 3.06 -35.47 4.24
N ALA A 208 2.00 -36.02 4.85
CA ALA A 208 0.84 -35.30 5.31
C ALA A 208 1.10 -34.72 6.71
N TYR A 209 0.97 -33.40 6.80
CA TYR A 209 1.10 -32.64 8.05
C TYR A 209 -0.24 -32.08 8.47
N SER A 210 -0.37 -31.71 9.72
CA SER A 210 -1.60 -31.10 10.24
C SER A 210 -1.28 -29.88 11.11
N THR A 211 -2.22 -28.95 11.12
CA THR A 211 -2.23 -27.81 12.04
C THR A 211 -3.60 -27.68 12.68
N ASN A 212 -3.64 -27.15 13.90
CA ASN A 212 -4.88 -26.81 14.60
C ASN A 212 -5.46 -25.47 14.14
N CYS A 213 -4.90 -24.85 13.11
CA CYS A 213 -5.48 -23.66 12.48
C CYS A 213 -6.85 -24.02 11.85
N PHE A 214 -7.90 -23.31 12.23
CA PHE A 214 -9.29 -23.65 11.90
C PHE A 214 -9.62 -23.59 10.40
N TYR A 215 -8.79 -22.90 9.59
CA TYR A 215 -9.03 -22.77 8.15
C TYR A 215 -8.05 -23.60 7.28
N ILE A 216 -7.16 -24.44 7.87
CA ILE A 216 -6.20 -25.24 7.10
C ILE A 216 -6.40 -26.74 7.35
N GLY A 217 -6.28 -27.20 8.59
CA GLY A 217 -6.38 -28.61 8.94
C GLY A 217 -5.18 -29.44 8.46
N TYR A 218 -5.36 -30.25 7.41
CA TYR A 218 -4.30 -31.10 6.83
C TYR A 218 -3.73 -30.49 5.56
N TYR A 219 -2.42 -30.68 5.34
CA TYR A 219 -1.70 -30.23 4.15
C TYR A 219 -0.54 -31.17 3.82
N MET A 220 -0.11 -31.17 2.56
CA MET A 220 1.03 -31.97 2.11
C MET A 220 2.28 -31.11 2.00
N ILE A 221 3.39 -31.57 2.56
CA ILE A 221 4.72 -30.98 2.30
C ILE A 221 5.42 -31.83 1.25
N ASN A 222 6.01 -31.20 0.25
CA ASN A 222 6.87 -31.83 -0.73
C ASN A 222 7.83 -30.80 -1.35
N TYR A 223 8.96 -30.57 -0.70
CA TYR A 223 9.97 -29.64 -1.18
C TYR A 223 10.66 -30.11 -2.46
N ILE A 224 10.68 -31.43 -2.75
CA ILE A 224 11.23 -31.98 -3.99
C ILE A 224 10.46 -31.40 -5.20
N GLN A 225 9.14 -31.24 -5.10
CA GLN A 225 8.36 -30.63 -6.17
C GLN A 225 8.71 -29.15 -6.38
N VAL A 226 9.02 -28.39 -5.31
CA VAL A 226 9.47 -26.98 -5.41
C VAL A 226 10.83 -26.92 -6.10
N ILE A 227 11.78 -27.79 -5.70
CA ILE A 227 13.10 -27.92 -6.31
C ILE A 227 12.99 -28.21 -7.81
N ASN A 228 12.15 -29.17 -8.19
CA ASN A 228 11.95 -29.54 -9.61
C ASN A 228 11.38 -28.36 -10.42
N LYS A 229 10.36 -27.67 -9.91
CA LYS A 229 9.77 -26.51 -10.59
C LYS A 229 10.77 -25.35 -10.77
N LEU A 230 11.59 -25.07 -9.78
CA LEU A 230 12.64 -24.05 -9.89
C LEU A 230 13.77 -24.49 -10.84
N GLY A 231 14.11 -25.78 -10.85
CA GLY A 231 15.06 -26.34 -11.80
C GLY A 231 14.57 -26.26 -13.24
N GLU A 232 13.30 -26.58 -13.50
CA GLU A 232 12.66 -26.40 -14.81
C GLU A 232 12.70 -24.93 -15.24
N TRP A 233 12.32 -24.01 -14.36
CA TRP A 233 12.37 -22.58 -14.63
C TRP A 233 13.80 -22.11 -14.95
N TYR A 234 14.80 -22.54 -14.17
CA TYR A 234 16.19 -22.17 -14.36
C TYR A 234 16.74 -22.65 -15.72
N ASN A 235 16.36 -23.83 -16.17
CA ASN A 235 16.79 -24.40 -17.45
C ASN A 235 16.17 -23.67 -18.67
N PHE A 236 15.04 -22.96 -18.48
CA PHE A 236 14.38 -22.17 -19.54
C PHE A 236 14.93 -20.75 -19.68
N ILE A 237 15.79 -20.29 -18.75
CA ILE A 237 16.39 -18.96 -18.84
C ILE A 237 17.70 -19.05 -19.63
N ASP A 238 17.71 -18.43 -20.81
CA ASP A 238 18.95 -18.26 -21.55
C ASP A 238 19.82 -17.21 -20.83
N TYR A 239 20.85 -17.70 -20.13
CA TYR A 239 21.76 -16.95 -19.24
C TYR A 239 22.42 -15.73 -19.94
N LYS A 240 22.37 -15.66 -21.27
CA LYS A 240 23.02 -14.60 -22.05
C LYS A 240 22.23 -13.31 -22.21
N GLU A 241 20.91 -13.33 -22.08
CA GLU A 241 20.08 -12.13 -22.32
C GLU A 241 19.97 -11.21 -21.10
N HIS A 242 20.27 -11.68 -19.87
CA HIS A 242 20.01 -10.91 -18.65
C HIS A 242 21.21 -10.14 -18.07
N ILE A 243 22.42 -10.34 -18.57
CA ILE A 243 23.64 -9.69 -18.02
C ILE A 243 23.99 -8.36 -18.73
N GLU A 244 23.40 -8.05 -19.87
CA GLU A 244 23.77 -6.90 -20.71
C GLU A 244 22.77 -5.73 -20.75
N SER A 245 21.77 -5.64 -19.87
CA SER A 245 21.02 -4.38 -19.73
C SER A 245 21.86 -3.37 -18.95
N GLU A 246 22.64 -2.61 -19.68
CA GLU A 246 23.49 -1.52 -19.19
C GLU A 246 22.70 -0.53 -18.33
N GLN A 247 23.33 -0.19 -17.20
CA GLN A 247 22.96 0.93 -16.34
C GLN A 247 23.09 2.25 -17.13
N GLU A 248 22.00 2.79 -17.63
CA GLU A 248 21.96 4.21 -17.93
C GLU A 248 21.85 4.99 -16.61
N ASN A 249 23.01 5.52 -16.20
CA ASN A 249 23.13 6.49 -15.12
C ASN A 249 22.41 7.78 -15.51
N LEU A 250 21.16 7.95 -15.08
CA LEU A 250 20.52 9.26 -15.06
C LEU A 250 20.98 10.00 -13.79
N SER A 251 21.88 10.95 -13.98
CA SER A 251 22.27 11.91 -12.95
C SER A 251 21.08 12.82 -12.62
N PHE A 252 20.53 12.71 -11.43
CA PHE A 252 19.54 13.64 -10.91
C PHE A 252 20.22 14.72 -10.05
N ASN A 253 19.91 15.97 -10.36
CA ASN A 253 20.35 17.13 -9.61
C ASN A 253 19.81 17.14 -8.19
N ASP A 254 20.69 17.53 -7.26
CA ASP A 254 20.42 17.76 -5.84
C ASP A 254 19.16 18.59 -5.59
N PHE A 255 18.25 18.03 -4.82
CA PHE A 255 17.20 18.78 -4.13
C PHE A 255 17.65 19.06 -2.69
N SER A 256 18.58 20.00 -2.52
CA SER A 256 18.85 20.62 -1.24
C SER A 256 18.09 21.95 -1.17
N ASN A 257 16.78 21.90 -0.92
CA ASN A 257 16.04 23.06 -0.46
C ASN A 257 15.21 22.65 0.75
N THR A 258 15.49 23.28 1.89
CA THR A 258 14.83 23.09 3.19
C THR A 258 13.51 23.83 3.26
N ASP A 259 12.76 23.91 2.18
CA ASP A 259 11.45 24.53 2.19
C ASP A 259 10.44 23.65 2.91
N TYR A 260 9.64 24.27 3.77
CA TYR A 260 8.56 23.63 4.49
C TYR A 260 7.64 22.86 3.53
N ILE A 261 7.41 21.59 3.81
CA ILE A 261 6.51 20.72 3.04
C ILE A 261 5.34 20.31 3.93
N CYS A 262 4.12 20.60 3.52
CA CYS A 262 2.93 20.11 4.21
C CYS A 262 2.81 18.60 4.09
N ASN A 263 2.77 17.88 5.22
CA ASN A 263 2.72 16.42 5.25
C ASN A 263 1.37 15.80 4.79
N ILE A 264 0.39 16.61 4.42
CA ILE A 264 -0.88 16.13 3.86
C ILE A 264 -0.87 16.19 2.33
N CYS A 265 -0.41 17.29 1.72
CA CYS A 265 -0.38 17.44 0.26
C CYS A 265 1.02 17.22 -0.34
N PHE A 266 2.07 17.16 0.47
CA PHE A 266 3.48 17.12 0.06
C PHE A 266 3.89 18.29 -0.85
N ASP A 267 3.25 19.43 -0.65
CA ASP A 267 3.55 20.66 -1.36
C ASP A 267 3.96 21.78 -0.40
N THR A 268 4.62 22.78 -0.95
CA THR A 268 4.88 24.07 -0.29
C THR A 268 3.68 25.02 -0.41
N GLU A 269 2.84 24.81 -1.45
CA GLU A 269 1.59 25.55 -1.70
C GLU A 269 0.38 24.74 -1.24
N SER A 270 -0.73 25.39 -0.85
CA SER A 270 -1.96 24.71 -0.46
C SER A 270 -2.66 23.99 -1.62
N LEU A 271 -3.52 22.99 -1.31
CA LEU A 271 -4.29 22.24 -2.30
C LEU A 271 -5.24 23.12 -3.15
N ASP A 272 -5.70 24.23 -2.57
CA ASP A 272 -6.49 25.26 -3.26
C ASP A 272 -5.63 26.50 -3.44
N GLN A 273 -5.38 26.92 -4.67
CA GLN A 273 -4.48 28.02 -5.09
C GLN A 273 -4.79 29.40 -4.48
N TYR A 274 -5.63 29.50 -3.45
CA TYR A 274 -6.14 30.78 -2.92
C TYR A 274 -5.76 31.08 -1.46
N ASP A 275 -5.15 30.16 -0.71
CA ASP A 275 -4.80 30.40 0.70
C ASP A 275 -3.54 29.61 1.08
N ASP A 276 -2.38 30.26 1.01
CA ASP A 276 -1.09 29.74 1.46
C ASP A 276 -0.90 29.82 2.98
N GLU A 277 -1.97 30.09 3.74
CA GLU A 277 -1.88 30.17 5.19
C GLU A 277 -1.52 28.83 5.81
N GLN A 278 -0.45 28.85 6.56
CA GLN A 278 0.06 27.71 7.31
C GLN A 278 -0.34 27.83 8.79
N ILE A 279 -0.59 26.67 9.41
CA ILE A 279 -0.83 26.58 10.85
C ILE A 279 0.20 25.66 11.50
N ASN A 280 0.76 26.13 12.60
CA ASN A 280 1.57 25.33 13.51
C ASN A 280 0.69 24.93 14.70
N LEU A 281 0.34 23.66 14.78
CA LEU A 281 -0.46 23.12 15.87
C LEU A 281 0.34 23.13 17.20
N SER A 282 -0.36 23.10 18.31
CA SER A 282 0.25 23.05 19.66
C SER A 282 1.18 21.84 19.85
N CYS A 283 1.00 20.77 19.09
CA CYS A 283 1.91 19.62 19.02
C CYS A 283 3.15 19.86 18.13
N LYS A 284 3.37 21.09 17.65
CA LYS A 284 4.50 21.56 16.82
C LYS A 284 4.56 20.98 15.39
N HIS A 285 3.47 20.45 14.88
CA HIS A 285 3.36 20.01 13.49
C HIS A 285 2.67 21.07 12.62
N ASN A 286 3.26 21.32 11.45
CA ASN A 286 2.81 22.35 10.51
C ASN A 286 2.04 21.76 9.36
N PHE A 287 0.98 22.48 8.95
CA PHE A 287 0.15 22.11 7.80
C PHE A 287 -0.38 23.37 7.11
N HIS A 288 -0.80 23.26 5.86
CA HIS A 288 -1.69 24.27 5.29
C HIS A 288 -3.05 24.20 5.98
N ILE A 289 -3.65 25.35 6.26
CA ILE A 289 -4.93 25.41 6.99
C ILE A 289 -6.01 24.58 6.31
N GLU A 290 -6.18 24.68 4.99
CA GLU A 290 -7.18 23.91 4.27
C GLU A 290 -6.88 22.41 4.29
N CYS A 291 -5.60 21.99 4.26
CA CYS A 291 -5.22 20.60 4.36
C CYS A 291 -5.60 19.99 5.69
N ILE A 292 -5.25 20.63 6.81
CA ILE A 292 -5.57 20.12 8.16
C ILE A 292 -7.08 20.21 8.43
N LYS A 293 -7.77 21.21 7.90
CA LYS A 293 -9.22 21.33 7.99
C LYS A 293 -9.95 20.18 7.28
N LEU A 294 -9.51 19.82 6.08
CA LEU A 294 -10.04 18.66 5.36
C LEU A 294 -9.74 17.36 6.13
N HIS A 295 -8.56 17.26 6.75
CA HIS A 295 -8.22 16.13 7.60
C HIS A 295 -9.17 16.02 8.80
N VAL A 296 -9.35 17.10 9.56
CA VAL A 296 -10.25 17.15 10.72
C VAL A 296 -11.68 16.76 10.35
N ASN A 297 -12.18 17.23 9.21
CA ASN A 297 -13.53 16.92 8.74
C ASN A 297 -13.74 15.43 8.38
N ASN A 298 -12.68 14.72 7.97
CA ASN A 298 -12.76 13.34 7.52
C ASN A 298 -12.26 12.32 8.57
N ASN A 299 -11.29 12.70 9.40
CA ASN A 299 -10.56 11.80 10.29
C ASN A 299 -10.67 12.17 11.78
N GLY A 300 -11.41 13.25 12.12
CA GLY A 300 -11.60 13.72 13.50
C GLY A 300 -10.52 14.71 13.96
N ASN A 301 -10.72 15.26 15.16
CA ASN A 301 -9.94 16.37 15.73
C ASN A 301 -8.56 15.90 16.25
N ILE A 302 -7.79 15.21 15.43
CA ILE A 302 -6.44 14.70 15.76
C ILE A 302 -5.41 15.22 14.78
N CYS A 303 -4.17 15.41 15.24
CA CYS A 303 -3.05 15.73 14.36
C CYS A 303 -2.77 14.55 13.42
N SER A 304 -2.65 14.80 12.12
CA SER A 304 -2.43 13.76 11.12
C SER A 304 -1.06 13.05 11.27
N LEU A 305 -0.08 13.66 11.92
CA LEU A 305 1.25 13.09 12.15
C LEU A 305 1.37 12.34 13.48
N CYS A 306 1.13 13.04 14.61
CA CYS A 306 1.35 12.46 15.94
C CYS A 306 0.07 11.94 16.60
N ARG A 307 -1.11 12.14 15.98
CA ARG A 307 -2.43 11.70 16.46
C ARG A 307 -2.86 12.30 17.81
N THR A 308 -2.13 13.29 18.30
CA THR A 308 -2.53 14.06 19.48
C THR A 308 -3.80 14.85 19.19
N ASP A 309 -4.72 14.91 20.13
CA ASP A 309 -5.93 15.72 20.00
C ASP A 309 -5.56 17.18 19.71
N ILE A 310 -6.18 17.76 18.70
CA ILE A 310 -6.05 19.18 18.37
C ILE A 310 -6.89 19.95 19.37
N ASN A 311 -6.23 20.85 20.10
CA ASN A 311 -6.88 21.61 21.14
C ASN A 311 -7.90 22.61 20.57
N LYS A 312 -8.73 23.19 21.46
CA LYS A 312 -9.81 24.09 21.06
C LYS A 312 -9.30 25.36 20.37
N GLU A 313 -8.15 25.89 20.80
CA GLU A 313 -7.55 27.09 20.24
C GLU A 313 -7.06 26.85 18.79
N ASP A 314 -6.41 25.72 18.53
CA ASP A 314 -5.98 25.33 17.19
C ASP A 314 -7.17 25.03 16.27
N LEU A 315 -8.23 24.37 16.80
CA LEU A 315 -9.47 24.14 16.05
C LEU A 315 -10.19 25.45 15.68
N GLU A 316 -10.17 26.46 16.56
CA GLU A 316 -10.70 27.78 16.26
C GLU A 316 -9.91 28.46 15.14
N LYS A 317 -8.58 28.36 15.12
CA LYS A 317 -7.72 28.87 14.03
C LYS A 317 -8.00 28.16 12.70
N ILE A 318 -8.14 26.84 12.72
CA ILE A 318 -8.50 26.03 11.55
C ILE A 318 -9.87 26.44 11.00
N ASN A 319 -10.82 26.84 11.83
CA ASN A 319 -12.20 27.17 11.46
C ASN A 319 -12.43 28.66 11.18
N VAL A 320 -11.53 29.57 11.55
CA VAL A 320 -11.68 31.03 11.34
C VAL A 320 -11.84 31.38 9.86
N GLY A 321 -11.25 30.60 8.94
CA GLY A 321 -11.51 30.73 7.49
C GLY A 321 -12.97 30.50 7.07
N ASN A 322 -13.81 29.86 7.91
CA ASN A 322 -15.24 29.65 7.62
C ASN A 322 -16.13 30.86 7.96
N ASN A 323 -15.69 31.74 8.85
CA ASN A 323 -16.53 32.90 9.26
C ASN A 323 -16.54 34.04 8.22
N VAL A 324 -15.61 34.03 7.27
CA VAL A 324 -15.61 35.02 6.17
C VAL A 324 -16.50 34.61 4.98
N LYS A 325 -16.80 33.29 4.85
CA LYS A 325 -17.66 32.77 3.76
C LYS A 325 -19.15 32.62 4.14
N ASN A 326 -19.54 32.79 5.39
CA ASN A 326 -20.93 32.60 5.84
C ASN A 326 -21.86 33.80 5.64
N ASN A 327 -21.39 34.87 4.98
CA ASN A 327 -22.25 36.03 4.56
C ASN A 327 -22.48 36.08 3.04
N VAL A 328 -22.22 35.00 2.31
CA VAL A 328 -22.79 34.87 0.97
C VAL A 328 -24.12 34.14 1.14
N GLU A 329 -25.22 34.89 1.20
CA GLU A 329 -26.55 34.32 0.98
C GLU A 329 -26.44 33.39 -0.22
N GLY A 330 -26.75 32.09 0.01
CA GLY A 330 -26.52 31.04 -0.98
C GLY A 330 -27.18 31.46 -2.30
N VAL A 331 -26.35 31.64 -3.32
CA VAL A 331 -26.87 32.00 -4.65
C VAL A 331 -27.64 30.78 -5.17
N TRP A 332 -28.88 30.99 -5.46
CA TRP A 332 -29.81 29.98 -5.95
C TRP A 332 -30.13 30.26 -7.42
N ILE A 333 -30.18 29.22 -8.20
CA ILE A 333 -30.70 29.26 -9.58
C ILE A 333 -32.00 28.44 -9.63
N VAL A 334 -32.82 28.77 -10.61
CA VAL A 334 -34.04 27.99 -10.88
C VAL A 334 -33.73 26.97 -11.96
N ASN A 335 -33.91 25.66 -11.65
CA ASN A 335 -33.81 24.61 -12.65
C ASN A 335 -34.87 24.87 -13.75
N PRO A 336 -34.46 25.04 -15.01
CA PRO A 336 -35.40 25.41 -16.09
C PRO A 336 -36.48 24.34 -16.34
N GLU A 337 -36.18 23.05 -16.09
CA GLU A 337 -37.10 21.94 -16.31
C GLU A 337 -38.10 21.77 -15.16
N THR A 338 -37.60 21.76 -13.91
CA THR A 338 -38.46 21.44 -12.73
C THR A 338 -39.00 22.67 -12.02
N LYS A 339 -38.55 23.90 -12.39
CA LYS A 339 -38.91 25.20 -11.77
C LYS A 339 -38.54 25.28 -10.27
N ARG A 340 -37.71 24.37 -9.74
CA ARG A 340 -37.28 24.34 -8.34
C ARG A 340 -35.98 25.14 -8.17
N LYS A 341 -35.84 25.81 -7.02
CA LYS A 341 -34.56 26.46 -6.64
C LYS A 341 -33.49 25.43 -6.35
N VAL A 342 -32.32 25.59 -6.93
CA VAL A 342 -31.15 24.75 -6.76
C VAL A 342 -30.00 25.64 -6.26
N LYS A 343 -29.37 25.25 -5.15
CA LYS A 343 -28.22 25.95 -4.59
C LYS A 343 -27.00 25.78 -5.49
N ILE A 344 -26.32 26.83 -5.88
CA ILE A 344 -25.07 26.80 -6.65
C ILE A 344 -24.03 26.00 -5.84
N GLY A 345 -23.32 25.08 -6.51
CA GLY A 345 -22.34 24.18 -5.90
C GLY A 345 -22.93 22.87 -5.35
N SER A 346 -24.27 22.72 -5.26
CA SER A 346 -24.88 21.44 -4.84
C SER A 346 -24.69 20.32 -5.87
N LYS A 347 -24.87 19.06 -5.45
CA LYS A 347 -24.82 17.90 -6.36
C LYS A 347 -25.78 18.06 -7.55
N THR A 348 -26.97 18.59 -7.30
CA THR A 348 -27.97 18.86 -8.34
C THR A 348 -27.49 19.94 -9.31
N TYR A 349 -26.89 21.02 -8.82
CA TYR A 349 -26.31 22.08 -9.66
C TYR A 349 -25.20 21.52 -10.54
N LYS A 350 -24.26 20.75 -9.97
CA LYS A 350 -23.16 20.13 -10.72
C LYS A 350 -23.67 19.21 -11.83
N ARG A 351 -24.72 18.42 -11.56
CA ARG A 351 -25.35 17.55 -12.55
C ARG A 351 -25.99 18.38 -13.68
N LEU A 352 -26.78 19.38 -13.37
CA LEU A 352 -27.43 20.25 -14.35
C LEU A 352 -26.44 20.98 -15.25
N LYS A 353 -25.27 21.37 -14.71
CA LYS A 353 -24.17 21.97 -15.46
C LYS A 353 -23.45 20.96 -16.37
N LEU A 354 -23.29 19.72 -15.93
CA LEU A 354 -22.72 18.62 -16.74
C LEU A 354 -23.64 18.22 -17.90
N GLU A 355 -24.95 18.31 -17.69
CA GLU A 355 -26.00 17.98 -18.68
C GLU A 355 -26.31 19.18 -19.60
N ASN A 356 -25.57 20.30 -19.50
CA ASN A 356 -25.77 21.57 -20.25
C ASN A 356 -27.19 22.15 -20.13
N ILE A 357 -27.85 21.92 -18.98
CA ILE A 357 -29.23 22.42 -18.72
C ILE A 357 -29.18 23.85 -18.15
N ILE A 358 -28.06 24.25 -17.53
CA ILE A 358 -27.80 25.58 -16.92
C ILE A 358 -26.36 26.00 -17.13
#